data_385903f482c524e0b6de7454df3307c5
#
_entry.id   385903f482c524e0b6de7454df3307c5
#
_cell.length_a   1.000
_cell.length_b   1.000
_cell.length_c   1.000
_cell.angle_alpha   90.00
_cell.angle_beta   90.00
_cell.angle_gamma   90.00
#
_symmetry.space_group_name_H-M   'P 1'
#
loop_
_entity.id
_entity.type
_entity.pdbx_description
1 polymer ?
#
loop_
_entity_poly.entity_id
_entity_poly.type
_entity_poly.pdbx_seq_one_letter_code
_entity_poly.pdbx_strand_id
1 'polypeptide(L)'
;MSLKPKVALSQDFLLQLAKLPVSVQSKVMKWAIQFQSDPMSPGINYENINGARDSNLKSVRLDRDWRGIVFKPSSGDVYVLLYVDHHDAAYRWAENRKLA
;
A
#
# COMPACT_ATOMS: atom_id res chain seq x y z
N MET A 1 19.99 -19.71 0.42
CA MET A 1 19.55 -18.65 -0.49
C MET A 1 18.28 -18.00 0.05
N SER A 2 18.34 -16.73 0.33
CA SER A 2 17.16 -16.05 0.82
C SER A 2 16.27 -15.67 -0.35
N LEU A 3 14.96 -15.95 -0.21
CA LEU A 3 13.98 -15.56 -1.20
C LEU A 3 13.53 -14.13 -0.90
N LYS A 4 13.57 -13.29 -1.91
CA LYS A 4 13.03 -11.93 -1.76
C LYS A 4 11.51 -12.01 -1.71
N PRO A 5 10.85 -11.19 -0.88
CA PRO A 5 9.40 -11.10 -0.90
C PRO A 5 8.89 -10.71 -2.28
N LYS A 6 7.74 -11.27 -2.62
CA LYS A 6 7.07 -10.96 -3.88
C LYS A 6 6.12 -9.79 -3.67
N VAL A 7 6.05 -8.90 -4.64
CA VAL A 7 5.15 -7.75 -4.59
C VAL A 7 4.21 -7.82 -5.78
N ALA A 8 2.91 -7.80 -5.49
CA ALA A 8 1.87 -7.79 -6.50
C ALA A 8 1.18 -6.42 -6.52
N LEU A 9 0.64 -6.06 -7.66
CA LEU A 9 -0.14 -4.83 -7.82
C LEU A 9 -1.57 -5.23 -8.14
N SER A 10 -2.53 -4.71 -7.38
CA SER A 10 -3.93 -4.98 -7.66
C SER A 10 -4.43 -4.11 -8.82
N GLN A 11 -5.50 -4.54 -9.45
CA GLN A 11 -6.15 -3.76 -10.48
C GLN A 11 -6.63 -2.41 -9.93
N ASP A 12 -7.20 -2.42 -8.74
CA ASP A 12 -7.68 -1.18 -8.10
C ASP A 12 -6.54 -0.18 -7.89
N PHE A 13 -5.36 -0.67 -7.51
CA PHE A 13 -4.18 0.17 -7.35
C PHE A 13 -3.83 0.86 -8.67
N LEU A 14 -3.78 0.09 -9.75
CA LEU A 14 -3.39 0.62 -11.07
C LEU A 14 -4.43 1.61 -11.59
N LEU A 15 -5.71 1.30 -11.45
CA LEU A 15 -6.78 2.21 -11.87
C LEU A 15 -6.75 3.52 -11.10
N GLN A 16 -6.49 3.43 -9.80
CA GLN A 16 -6.44 4.61 -8.95
C GLN A 16 -5.21 5.46 -9.27
N LEU A 17 -4.06 4.81 -9.48
CA LEU A 17 -2.84 5.50 -9.85
C LEU A 17 -3.04 6.36 -11.10
N ALA A 18 -3.75 5.84 -12.09
CA ALA A 18 -4.00 6.55 -13.34
C ALA A 18 -4.81 7.83 -13.15
N LYS A 19 -5.58 7.93 -12.07
CA LYS A 19 -6.44 9.09 -11.80
C LYS A 19 -5.74 10.19 -11.00
N LEU A 20 -4.57 9.92 -10.45
CA LEU A 20 -3.89 10.86 -9.55
C LEU A 20 -3.24 12.00 -10.33
N PRO A 21 -3.07 13.17 -9.68
CA PRO A 21 -2.25 14.24 -10.26
C PRO A 21 -0.85 13.73 -10.57
N VAL A 22 -0.23 14.28 -11.62
CA VAL A 22 1.09 13.83 -12.08
C VAL A 22 2.14 13.90 -10.96
N SER A 23 2.11 14.96 -10.15
CA SER A 23 3.06 15.09 -9.04
C SER A 23 2.91 14.00 -8.01
N VAL A 24 1.69 13.53 -7.78
CA VAL A 24 1.43 12.42 -6.86
C VAL A 24 1.79 11.09 -7.49
N GLN A 25 1.52 10.92 -8.78
CA GLN A 25 1.94 9.71 -9.50
C GLN A 25 3.44 9.46 -9.35
N SER A 26 4.24 10.51 -9.46
CA SER A 26 5.69 10.38 -9.31
C SER A 26 6.09 9.87 -7.92
N LYS A 27 5.43 10.38 -6.89
CA LYS A 27 5.67 9.92 -5.50
C LYS A 27 5.29 8.46 -5.32
N VAL A 28 4.15 8.07 -5.89
CA VAL A 28 3.68 6.68 -5.81
C VAL A 28 4.65 5.74 -6.54
N MET A 29 5.13 6.15 -7.71
CA MET A 29 6.07 5.32 -8.47
C MET A 29 7.37 5.11 -7.71
N LYS A 30 7.91 6.16 -7.08
CA LYS A 30 9.12 6.03 -6.27
C LYS A 30 8.90 5.08 -5.10
N TRP A 31 7.77 5.21 -4.42
CA TRP A 31 7.41 4.33 -3.33
C TRP A 31 7.28 2.89 -3.78
N ALA A 32 6.60 2.66 -4.92
CA ALA A 32 6.40 1.31 -5.43
C ALA A 32 7.73 0.63 -5.78
N ILE A 33 8.66 1.37 -6.37
CA ILE A 33 9.99 0.84 -6.69
C ILE A 33 10.74 0.48 -5.41
N GLN A 34 10.73 1.37 -4.42
CA GLN A 34 11.36 1.10 -3.13
C GLN A 34 10.73 -0.12 -2.45
N PHE A 35 9.41 -0.22 -2.50
CA PHE A 35 8.67 -1.33 -1.92
C PHE A 35 9.06 -2.65 -2.58
N GLN A 36 9.18 -2.68 -3.91
CA GLN A 36 9.59 -3.88 -4.63
C GLN A 36 11.03 -4.29 -4.30
N SER A 37 11.90 -3.32 -4.06
CA SER A 37 13.27 -3.60 -3.68
C SER A 37 13.35 -4.21 -2.29
N ASP A 38 12.56 -3.68 -1.34
CA ASP A 38 12.57 -4.17 0.04
C ASP A 38 11.28 -3.71 0.75
N PRO A 39 10.26 -4.59 0.83
CA PRO A 39 9.01 -4.25 1.53
C PRO A 39 9.20 -3.96 3.02
N MET A 40 10.31 -4.41 3.59
CA MET A 40 10.61 -4.19 5.00
C MET A 40 11.58 -3.04 5.23
N SER A 41 11.87 -2.27 4.19
CA SER A 41 12.78 -1.12 4.29
C SER A 41 12.31 -0.15 5.39
N PRO A 42 13.26 0.39 6.19
CA PRO A 42 12.91 1.38 7.22
C PRO A 42 12.20 2.63 6.67
N GLY A 43 12.41 2.93 5.38
CA GLY A 43 11.72 4.06 4.75
C GLY A 43 10.26 3.81 4.47
N ILE A 44 9.81 2.56 4.59
CA ILE A 44 8.40 2.21 4.42
C ILE A 44 7.78 2.07 5.80
N ASN A 45 7.04 3.08 6.22
CA ASN A 45 6.46 3.11 7.55
C ASN A 45 5.02 2.60 7.50
N TYR A 46 4.84 1.34 7.86
CA TYR A 46 3.50 0.76 7.96
C TYR A 46 2.79 1.32 9.18
N GLU A 47 1.56 1.76 8.99
CA GLU A 47 0.70 2.21 10.07
C GLU A 47 -0.54 1.33 10.11
N ASN A 48 -0.99 0.99 11.33
CA ASN A 48 -2.24 0.28 11.51
C ASN A 48 -3.40 1.19 11.13
N ILE A 49 -4.42 0.60 10.53
CA ILE A 49 -5.63 1.34 10.16
C ILE A 49 -6.66 1.12 11.26
N ASN A 50 -7.01 2.19 11.97
CA ASN A 50 -8.00 2.12 13.04
C ASN A 50 -9.35 1.70 12.48
N GLY A 51 -9.95 0.68 13.10
CA GLY A 51 -11.26 0.19 12.68
C GLY A 51 -11.25 -0.70 11.46
N ALA A 52 -10.09 -1.02 10.90
CA ALA A 52 -10.01 -1.92 9.75
C ALA A 52 -10.44 -3.33 10.14
N ARG A 53 -11.27 -3.95 9.31
CA ARG A 53 -11.72 -5.32 9.54
C ARG A 53 -10.62 -6.33 9.32
N ASP A 54 -9.69 -6.05 8.42
CA ASP A 54 -8.57 -6.93 8.11
C ASP A 54 -7.30 -6.33 8.71
N SER A 55 -6.76 -6.99 9.73
CA SER A 55 -5.57 -6.51 10.43
C SER A 55 -4.30 -6.57 9.57
N ASN A 56 -4.35 -7.27 8.43
CA ASN A 56 -3.21 -7.32 7.50
C ASN A 56 -3.17 -6.12 6.55
N LEU A 57 -4.23 -5.31 6.55
CA LEU A 57 -4.23 -4.08 5.77
C LEU A 57 -3.52 -2.99 6.56
N LYS A 58 -2.53 -2.39 5.92
CA LYS A 58 -1.74 -1.33 6.51
C LYS A 58 -1.77 -0.11 5.61
N SER A 59 -1.61 1.07 6.19
CA SER A 59 -1.42 2.27 5.40
C SER A 59 0.06 2.64 5.37
N VAL A 60 0.46 3.30 4.29
CA VAL A 60 1.78 3.85 4.14
C VAL A 60 1.62 5.32 3.79
N ARG A 61 2.31 6.18 4.51
CA ARG A 61 2.26 7.61 4.28
C ARG A 61 3.14 7.96 3.09
N LEU A 62 2.53 8.42 2.00
CA LEU A 62 3.26 8.85 0.81
C LEU A 62 3.72 10.30 0.96
N ASP A 63 2.82 11.13 1.47
CA ASP A 63 3.14 12.48 1.90
C ASP A 63 2.05 12.92 2.89
N ARG A 64 1.96 14.21 3.15
CA ARG A 64 1.02 14.76 4.12
C ARG A 64 -0.43 14.35 3.85
N ASP A 65 -0.83 14.31 2.58
CA ASP A 65 -2.23 14.15 2.21
C ASP A 65 -2.57 12.81 1.57
N TRP A 66 -1.57 12.03 1.16
CA TRP A 66 -1.78 10.82 0.36
C TRP A 66 -1.31 9.59 1.09
N ARG A 67 -2.09 8.50 0.94
CA ARG A 67 -1.79 7.22 1.60
C ARG A 67 -1.89 6.08 0.61
N GLY A 68 -0.96 5.13 0.72
CA GLY A 68 -1.07 3.84 0.05
C GLY A 68 -1.63 2.82 1.01
N ILE A 69 -2.41 1.88 0.48
CA ILE A 69 -2.95 0.76 1.26
C ILE A 69 -2.27 -0.50 0.78
N VAL A 70 -1.73 -1.27 1.72
CA VAL A 70 -0.91 -2.44 1.45
C VAL A 70 -1.45 -3.62 2.24
N PHE A 71 -1.49 -4.78 1.60
CA PHE A 71 -1.67 -6.04 2.32
C PHE A 71 -0.29 -6.52 2.77
N LYS A 72 -0.09 -6.58 4.08
CA LYS A 72 1.13 -7.12 4.67
C LYS A 72 0.79 -8.46 5.30
N PRO A 73 1.22 -9.58 4.70
CA PRO A 73 0.80 -10.89 5.20
C PRO A 73 1.34 -11.16 6.59
N SER A 74 0.56 -11.88 7.40
CA SER A 74 1.01 -12.35 8.71
C SER A 74 1.98 -13.53 8.55
N SER A 75 1.88 -14.25 7.44
CA SER A 75 2.82 -15.32 7.09
C SER A 75 2.93 -15.35 5.57
N GLY A 76 4.01 -15.93 5.07
CA GLY A 76 4.26 -15.95 3.64
C GLY A 76 5.03 -14.72 3.18
N ASP A 77 5.21 -14.61 1.88
CA ASP A 77 6.11 -13.63 1.30
C ASP A 77 5.48 -12.75 0.21
N VAL A 78 4.15 -12.77 0.06
CA VAL A 78 3.48 -11.98 -0.97
C VAL A 78 2.85 -10.75 -0.36
N TYR A 79 3.39 -9.59 -0.72
CA TYR A 79 2.84 -8.28 -0.35
C TYR A 79 2.05 -7.75 -1.52
N VAL A 80 0.97 -7.03 -1.27
CA VAL A 80 0.13 -6.51 -2.34
C VAL A 80 -0.10 -5.02 -2.16
N LEU A 81 0.18 -4.25 -3.19
CA LEU A 81 -0.19 -2.84 -3.25
C LEU A 81 -1.64 -2.78 -3.73
N LEU A 82 -2.54 -2.36 -2.85
CA LEU A 82 -3.98 -2.50 -3.05
C LEU A 82 -4.66 -1.24 -3.55
N TYR A 83 -4.25 -0.08 -3.06
CA TYR A 83 -4.99 1.15 -3.31
C TYR A 83 -4.12 2.35 -2.98
N VAL A 84 -4.44 3.48 -3.57
CA VAL A 84 -3.78 4.74 -3.26
C VAL A 84 -4.78 5.86 -3.46
N ASP A 85 -4.86 6.76 -2.46
CA ASP A 85 -5.81 7.87 -2.52
C ASP A 85 -5.43 8.90 -1.46
N HIS A 86 -6.19 9.99 -1.43
CA HIS A 86 -6.13 10.93 -0.33
C HIS A 86 -6.43 10.21 0.98
N HIS A 87 -5.83 10.68 2.11
CA HIS A 87 -5.88 9.95 3.36
C HIS A 87 -7.29 9.54 3.80
N ASP A 88 -8.27 10.43 3.71
CA ASP A 88 -9.64 10.10 4.15
C ASP A 88 -10.25 9.03 3.27
N ALA A 89 -10.10 9.16 1.96
CA ALA A 89 -10.65 8.20 1.01
C ALA A 89 -9.96 6.85 1.12
N ALA A 90 -8.64 6.84 1.32
CA ALA A 90 -7.88 5.61 1.46
C ALA A 90 -8.33 4.83 2.71
N TYR A 91 -8.46 5.52 3.84
CA TYR A 91 -8.90 4.86 5.07
C TYR A 91 -10.33 4.33 4.95
N ARG A 92 -11.22 5.10 4.34
CA ARG A 92 -12.59 4.67 4.10
C ARG A 92 -12.66 3.44 3.22
N TRP A 93 -11.83 3.41 2.17
CA TRP A 93 -11.74 2.26 1.29
C TRP A 93 -11.30 1.02 2.05
N ALA A 94 -10.33 1.16 2.97
CA ALA A 94 -9.73 0.04 3.66
C ALA A 94 -10.57 -0.50 4.82
N GLU A 95 -11.36 0.34 5.49
CA GLU A 95 -12.02 0.00 6.75
C GLU A 95 -12.86 -1.28 6.67
N ASN A 96 -13.62 -1.46 5.61
CA ASN A 96 -14.57 -2.55 5.49
C ASN A 96 -14.10 -3.69 4.61
N ARG A 97 -12.86 -3.64 4.15
CA ARG A 97 -12.36 -4.68 3.26
C ARG A 97 -11.74 -5.80 4.05
N LYS A 98 -11.95 -7.01 3.56
CA LYS A 98 -11.35 -8.21 4.13
C LYS A 98 -10.94 -9.13 3.00
N LEU A 99 -9.64 -9.44 2.95
CA LEU A 99 -9.06 -10.20 1.84
C LEU A 99 -8.93 -11.70 2.13
N ALA A 100 -9.16 -12.09 3.34
CA ALA A 100 -8.99 -13.51 3.70
C ALA A 100 -10.16 -14.35 3.28
#